data_81a0e490e899fa54c00420e3481ce927
#
_entry.id   81a0e490e899fa54c00420e3481ce927
#
_cell.length_a   1.000
_cell.length_b   1.000
_cell.length_c   1.000
_cell.angle_alpha   90.00
_cell.angle_beta   90.00
_cell.angle_gamma   90.00
#
_symmetry.space_group_name_H-M   'P 1'
#
loop_
_entity.id
_entity.type
_entity.pdbx_description
1 polymer ?
#
loop_
_entity_poly.entity_id
_entity_poly.type
_entity_poly.pdbx_seq_one_letter_code
_entity_poly.pdbx_strand_id
1 'polypeptide(L)'
;MKLLNKLTLFVTLSKLLIVLLFVALLPTLVSRVSFQYTNYFLGQQKRKVLNVIDKNGIDYYLQGDSAYASYTMLKEEYISLVPASKKNVRDTIETSRRVIEEDTLNYRILIHELKSDNKKYILEIGKTTSTIGEYSKLLQRFTLYILIGLILLSLLVDLLYTHILLRPLAKIVRTKLLNRKFPFKEPLSPIKTSTTDFKFLDSSLISLMVKIHEAFDKEREFTSNASHELMTPISILQSNIENMMMEEVITDELQEKLLAMMKTVGRLKKIVHSLLYISRIENDQFALADKVEMHELSEQVMEELSVRLESKSIHFTNKVTRGVTLMQVNRDLLFQLLYNLINNAIRYNNENGSIYLSDNYHHDKAYVLTIKDTGIGIRQEELATIFNRFKKSGKGDGEGFGLGLSIVKSIIDFHGMQISVQSVYGEGTTFNITAPESMVQKKEGHR
;
A
#
# COMPACT_ATOMS: atom_id res chain seq x y z
N MET A 1 8.37 -1.03 5.74
CA MET A 1 9.18 -0.44 4.63
C MET A 1 8.50 -0.71 3.30
N LYS A 2 8.39 0.30 2.42
CA LYS A 2 7.87 0.10 1.06
C LYS A 2 8.81 -0.85 0.28
N LEU A 3 8.26 -1.65 -0.66
CA LEU A 3 9.01 -2.60 -1.48
C LEU A 3 10.23 -1.94 -2.16
N LEU A 4 10.02 -0.73 -2.66
CA LEU A 4 11.08 0.12 -3.24
C LEU A 4 12.27 0.27 -2.30
N ASN A 5 12.04 0.61 -1.03
CA ASN A 5 13.10 0.84 -0.05
C ASN A 5 13.84 -0.45 0.33
N LYS A 6 13.16 -1.61 0.33
CA LYS A 6 13.82 -2.91 0.55
C LYS A 6 14.72 -3.30 -0.62
N LEU A 7 14.25 -3.10 -1.85
CA LEU A 7 15.01 -3.43 -3.05
C LEU A 7 16.25 -2.53 -3.18
N THR A 8 16.08 -1.21 -3.03
CA THR A 8 17.20 -0.28 -3.04
C THR A 8 18.21 -0.58 -1.94
N LEU A 9 17.75 -0.86 -0.71
CA LEU A 9 18.63 -1.22 0.39
C LEU A 9 19.43 -2.50 0.10
N PHE A 10 18.80 -3.55 -0.46
CA PHE A 10 19.47 -4.79 -0.80
C PHE A 10 20.54 -4.58 -1.89
N VAL A 11 20.20 -3.85 -2.95
CA VAL A 11 21.15 -3.56 -4.05
C VAL A 11 22.31 -2.68 -3.56
N THR A 12 22.04 -1.67 -2.73
CA THR A 12 23.10 -0.80 -2.18
C THR A 12 24.00 -1.57 -1.21
N LEU A 13 23.43 -2.43 -0.36
CA LEU A 13 24.21 -3.24 0.59
C LEU A 13 25.11 -4.26 -0.12
N SER A 14 24.59 -4.91 -1.17
CA SER A 14 25.39 -5.88 -1.97
C SER A 14 26.56 -5.20 -2.69
N LYS A 15 26.33 -4.00 -3.24
CA LYS A 15 27.40 -3.20 -3.87
C LYS A 15 28.43 -2.71 -2.86
N LEU A 16 27.99 -2.26 -1.69
CA LEU A 16 28.87 -1.84 -0.60
C LEU A 16 29.81 -2.99 -0.18
N LEU A 17 29.28 -4.22 -0.08
CA LEU A 17 30.06 -5.40 0.23
C LEU A 17 31.15 -5.68 -0.81
N ILE A 18 30.78 -5.60 -2.10
CA ILE A 18 31.75 -5.80 -3.21
C ILE A 18 32.86 -4.76 -3.17
N VAL A 19 32.48 -3.51 -2.90
CA VAL A 19 33.43 -2.39 -2.78
C VAL A 19 34.39 -2.59 -1.61
N LEU A 20 33.86 -2.96 -0.46
CA LEU A 20 34.66 -3.19 0.74
C LEU A 20 35.69 -4.32 0.50
N LEU A 21 35.26 -5.37 -0.18
CA LEU A 21 36.13 -6.47 -0.58
C LEU A 21 37.22 -6.01 -1.58
N PHE A 22 36.86 -5.18 -2.57
CA PHE A 22 37.79 -4.64 -3.53
C PHE A 22 38.83 -3.71 -2.86
N VAL A 23 38.38 -2.81 -1.99
CA VAL A 23 39.28 -1.90 -1.23
C VAL A 23 40.26 -2.69 -0.36
N ALA A 24 39.79 -3.78 0.27
CA ALA A 24 40.67 -4.66 1.05
C ALA A 24 41.70 -5.41 0.22
N LEU A 25 41.33 -5.80 -1.01
CA LEU A 25 42.24 -6.53 -1.92
C LEU A 25 43.17 -5.61 -2.73
N LEU A 26 42.81 -4.35 -2.93
CA LEU A 26 43.55 -3.39 -3.76
C LEU A 26 45.03 -3.26 -3.39
N PRO A 27 45.43 -3.10 -2.10
CA PRO A 27 46.84 -2.99 -1.73
C PRO A 27 47.65 -4.22 -2.10
N THR A 28 47.11 -5.41 -1.93
CA THR A 28 47.75 -6.68 -2.26
C THR A 28 47.91 -6.87 -3.77
N LEU A 29 46.89 -6.49 -4.55
CA LEU A 29 46.93 -6.53 -6.02
C LEU A 29 48.00 -5.55 -6.58
N VAL A 30 47.94 -4.28 -6.12
CA VAL A 30 48.92 -3.27 -6.58
C VAL A 30 50.33 -3.67 -6.20
N SER A 31 50.55 -4.17 -5.00
CA SER A 31 51.85 -4.67 -4.55
C SER A 31 52.36 -5.82 -5.46
N ARG A 32 51.50 -6.80 -5.75
CA ARG A 32 51.86 -7.95 -6.60
C ARG A 32 52.21 -7.54 -8.02
N VAL A 33 51.43 -6.63 -8.62
CA VAL A 33 51.70 -6.08 -9.96
C VAL A 33 53.01 -5.29 -9.97
N SER A 34 53.26 -4.47 -8.96
CA SER A 34 54.50 -3.69 -8.84
C SER A 34 55.73 -4.58 -8.72
N PHE A 35 55.64 -5.66 -7.93
CA PHE A 35 56.73 -6.65 -7.86
C PHE A 35 56.98 -7.36 -9.20
N GLN A 36 55.93 -7.78 -9.89
CA GLN A 36 56.07 -8.42 -11.23
C GLN A 36 56.71 -7.47 -12.25
N TYR A 37 56.24 -6.20 -12.25
CA TYR A 37 56.83 -5.19 -13.12
C TYR A 37 58.32 -4.98 -12.82
N THR A 38 58.71 -4.89 -11.54
CA THR A 38 60.10 -4.74 -11.14
C THR A 38 60.96 -5.94 -11.56
N ASN A 39 60.45 -7.15 -11.38
CA ASN A 39 61.15 -8.36 -11.83
C ASN A 39 61.36 -8.36 -13.35
N TYR A 40 60.35 -7.96 -14.12
CA TYR A 40 60.43 -7.82 -15.58
C TYR A 40 61.48 -6.76 -15.97
N PHE A 41 61.45 -5.61 -15.30
CA PHE A 41 62.38 -4.53 -15.51
C PHE A 41 63.83 -4.97 -15.26
N LEU A 42 64.11 -5.62 -14.12
CA LEU A 42 65.45 -6.16 -13.80
C LEU A 42 65.93 -7.16 -14.86
N GLY A 43 64.98 -8.00 -15.36
CA GLY A 43 65.28 -8.92 -16.45
C GLY A 43 65.69 -8.22 -17.77
N GLN A 44 65.03 -7.11 -18.11
CA GLN A 44 65.34 -6.28 -19.26
C GLN A 44 66.73 -5.60 -19.09
N GLN A 45 67.00 -5.03 -17.90
CA GLN A 45 68.30 -4.41 -17.61
C GLN A 45 69.46 -5.45 -17.66
N LYS A 46 69.23 -6.66 -17.10
CA LYS A 46 70.20 -7.76 -17.26
C LYS A 46 70.55 -7.99 -18.74
N ARG A 47 69.57 -8.11 -19.64
CA ARG A 47 69.79 -8.33 -21.07
C ARG A 47 70.62 -7.20 -21.70
N LYS A 48 70.28 -5.93 -21.32
CA LYS A 48 71.04 -4.77 -21.80
C LYS A 48 72.49 -4.81 -21.34
N VAL A 49 72.75 -5.09 -20.06
CA VAL A 49 74.09 -5.19 -19.50
C VAL A 49 74.92 -6.33 -20.18
N LEU A 50 74.32 -7.50 -20.36
CA LEU A 50 74.94 -8.62 -21.04
C LEU A 50 75.30 -8.28 -22.48
N ASN A 51 74.38 -7.62 -23.22
CA ASN A 51 74.72 -7.18 -24.60
C ASN A 51 75.89 -6.15 -24.68
N VAL A 52 75.98 -5.29 -23.64
CA VAL A 52 77.13 -4.33 -23.60
C VAL A 52 78.41 -5.04 -23.25
N ILE A 53 78.39 -6.02 -22.34
CA ILE A 53 79.52 -6.84 -21.97
C ILE A 53 80.05 -7.66 -23.21
N ASP A 54 79.08 -8.25 -23.96
CA ASP A 54 79.40 -9.02 -25.19
C ASP A 54 80.03 -8.15 -26.27
N LYS A 55 79.67 -6.86 -26.37
CA LYS A 55 80.24 -5.97 -27.42
C LYS A 55 81.49 -5.26 -26.99
N ASN A 56 81.62 -4.85 -25.75
CA ASN A 56 82.69 -3.97 -25.28
C ASN A 56 83.67 -4.64 -24.28
N GLY A 57 83.45 -5.91 -23.97
CA GLY A 57 84.16 -6.62 -22.92
C GLY A 57 83.73 -6.32 -21.51
N ILE A 58 84.17 -7.13 -20.56
CA ILE A 58 83.77 -7.02 -19.16
C ILE A 58 84.44 -5.82 -18.48
N ASP A 59 85.64 -5.40 -19.02
CA ASP A 59 86.36 -4.26 -18.48
C ASP A 59 85.66 -2.93 -18.56
N TYR A 60 84.65 -2.82 -19.46
CA TYR A 60 83.77 -1.64 -19.54
C TYR A 60 83.09 -1.32 -18.22
N TYR A 61 82.70 -2.36 -17.44
CA TYR A 61 82.11 -2.24 -16.15
C TYR A 61 83.06 -2.31 -14.96
N LEU A 62 84.37 -2.65 -15.22
CA LEU A 62 85.43 -2.77 -14.22
C LEU A 62 86.36 -1.53 -14.14
N GLN A 63 86.38 -0.67 -15.16
CA GLN A 63 87.33 0.48 -15.28
C GLN A 63 86.94 1.74 -14.47
N GLY A 64 85.97 1.65 -13.57
CA GLY A 64 85.69 2.75 -12.62
C GLY A 64 86.54 2.67 -11.36
N ASP A 65 87.17 3.76 -11.00
CA ASP A 65 88.07 3.89 -9.83
C ASP A 65 87.31 3.46 -8.57
N SER A 66 87.92 2.49 -7.82
CA SER A 66 87.36 1.95 -6.56
C SER A 66 86.03 1.25 -6.61
N ALA A 67 86.00 -0.03 -6.32
CA ALA A 67 84.87 -0.92 -5.78
C ALA A 67 83.41 -0.69 -6.19
N TYR A 68 83.10 0.34 -6.94
CA TYR A 68 81.79 0.76 -7.40
C TYR A 68 81.85 1.12 -8.90
N ALA A 69 82.37 0.21 -9.71
CA ALA A 69 82.31 0.41 -11.12
C ALA A 69 80.85 0.42 -11.62
N SER A 70 80.45 1.58 -12.05
CA SER A 70 79.12 1.89 -12.64
C SER A 70 77.96 2.23 -11.68
N TYR A 71 78.15 3.25 -10.88
CA TYR A 71 77.05 3.99 -10.35
C TYR A 71 76.46 4.87 -11.46
N THR A 72 75.36 4.47 -11.98
CA THR A 72 74.39 5.43 -12.47
C THR A 72 73.76 6.03 -11.23
N MET A 73 74.18 7.24 -10.89
CA MET A 73 73.93 7.95 -9.64
C MET A 73 72.53 8.38 -9.48
N LEU A 74 71.62 7.45 -9.32
CA LEU A 74 70.35 7.73 -8.70
C LEU A 74 70.18 6.66 -7.65
N LYS A 75 69.87 7.04 -6.41
CA LYS A 75 69.47 6.15 -5.29
C LYS A 75 68.41 5.15 -5.70
N GLU A 76 67.90 5.19 -6.92
CA GLU A 76 66.84 4.37 -7.45
C GLU A 76 67.29 3.06 -8.06
N GLU A 77 68.45 3.05 -8.76
CA GLU A 77 68.97 1.85 -9.49
C GLU A 77 70.50 1.76 -9.39
N TYR A 78 70.99 0.57 -9.22
CA TYR A 78 72.45 0.33 -9.34
C TYR A 78 72.73 -0.95 -10.10
N ILE A 79 73.88 -0.96 -10.74
CA ILE A 79 74.51 -2.11 -11.40
C ILE A 79 75.87 -2.28 -10.78
N SER A 80 76.19 -3.46 -10.26
CA SER A 80 77.45 -3.78 -9.63
C SER A 80 77.95 -5.09 -10.23
N LEU A 81 79.24 -5.11 -10.60
CA LEU A 81 79.95 -6.28 -11.11
C LEU A 81 81.10 -6.56 -10.17
N VAL A 82 81.10 -7.66 -9.46
CA VAL A 82 82.08 -8.00 -8.44
C VAL A 82 82.71 -9.39 -8.75
N PRO A 83 83.99 -9.60 -8.54
CA PRO A 83 84.64 -10.95 -8.69
C PRO A 83 83.95 -11.92 -7.71
N ALA A 84 83.60 -13.10 -8.21
CA ALA A 84 82.89 -14.10 -7.40
C ALA A 84 83.80 -14.77 -6.38
N SER A 85 83.57 -14.62 -5.10
CA SER A 85 84.15 -15.40 -4.02
C SER A 85 83.39 -16.71 -3.90
N LYS A 86 84.07 -17.83 -4.22
CA LYS A 86 83.75 -19.28 -4.01
C LYS A 86 82.32 -19.81 -3.89
N LYS A 87 81.23 -19.06 -4.01
CA LYS A 87 79.84 -19.56 -3.97
C LYS A 87 79.25 -19.57 -5.39
N ASN A 88 78.72 -20.74 -5.80
CA ASN A 88 77.89 -20.83 -6.98
C ASN A 88 76.58 -20.13 -6.69
N VAL A 89 76.41 -19.00 -7.33
CA VAL A 89 75.12 -18.22 -7.18
C VAL A 89 74.28 -18.53 -8.44
N ARG A 90 73.11 -19.09 -8.22
CA ARG A 90 72.12 -19.25 -9.29
C ARG A 90 71.40 -17.90 -9.54
N ASP A 91 70.87 -17.70 -10.74
CA ASP A 91 70.02 -16.55 -11.06
C ASP A 91 68.85 -16.45 -10.06
N THR A 92 68.92 -15.43 -9.24
CA THR A 92 67.86 -15.20 -8.19
C THR A 92 67.50 -13.74 -8.19
N ILE A 93 66.22 -13.49 -7.86
CA ILE A 93 65.75 -12.14 -7.56
C ILE A 93 65.28 -12.13 -6.14
N GLU A 94 65.98 -11.37 -5.28
CA GLU A 94 65.66 -11.26 -3.86
C GLU A 94 65.49 -9.82 -3.42
N THR A 95 64.87 -9.63 -2.25
CA THR A 95 64.73 -8.31 -1.65
C THR A 95 65.74 -8.22 -0.49
N SER A 96 66.64 -7.27 -0.57
CA SER A 96 67.70 -7.06 0.40
C SER A 96 67.78 -5.60 0.84
N ARG A 97 68.23 -5.38 2.07
CA ARG A 97 68.51 -4.04 2.57
C ARG A 97 69.94 -3.68 2.24
N ARG A 98 70.14 -2.50 1.68
CA ARG A 98 71.46 -1.95 1.42
C ARG A 98 71.59 -0.56 2.04
N VAL A 99 72.74 -0.28 2.60
CA VAL A 99 73.07 1.07 3.10
C VAL A 99 73.81 1.79 2.01
N ILE A 100 73.26 2.90 1.52
CA ILE A 100 73.87 3.73 0.49
C ILE A 100 73.85 5.16 0.99
N GLU A 101 74.99 5.81 1.12
CA GLU A 101 75.12 7.22 1.59
C GLU A 101 74.34 7.48 2.90
N GLU A 102 74.54 6.66 3.94
CA GLU A 102 73.88 6.73 5.26
C GLU A 102 72.40 6.35 5.31
N ASP A 103 71.74 6.16 4.14
CA ASP A 103 70.34 5.72 4.09
C ASP A 103 70.23 4.20 3.94
N THR A 104 69.39 3.57 4.76
CA THR A 104 69.09 2.14 4.63
C THR A 104 67.86 1.96 3.74
N LEU A 105 68.09 1.55 2.50
CA LEU A 105 67.05 1.36 1.51
C LEU A 105 66.81 -0.13 1.23
N ASN A 106 65.54 -0.46 0.94
CA ASN A 106 65.19 -1.81 0.47
C ASN A 106 65.28 -1.86 -1.06
N TYR A 107 66.07 -2.81 -1.54
CA TYR A 107 66.25 -3.04 -2.96
C TYR A 107 65.71 -4.40 -3.37
N ARG A 108 65.16 -4.46 -4.57
CA ARG A 108 64.89 -5.68 -5.30
C ARG A 108 66.11 -5.93 -6.17
N ILE A 109 66.86 -7.02 -5.93
CA ILE A 109 68.18 -7.26 -6.53
C ILE A 109 68.06 -8.52 -7.37
N LEU A 110 68.45 -8.40 -8.64
CA LEU A 110 68.70 -9.54 -9.51
C LEU A 110 70.18 -9.87 -9.42
N ILE A 111 70.53 -11.12 -9.10
CA ILE A 111 71.86 -11.61 -8.97
C ILE A 111 72.12 -12.63 -10.13
N HIS A 112 73.17 -12.43 -10.91
CA HIS A 112 73.51 -13.29 -12.04
C HIS A 112 75.02 -13.60 -12.08
N GLU A 113 75.39 -14.89 -12.23
CA GLU A 113 76.81 -15.33 -12.39
C GLU A 113 77.22 -15.26 -13.81
N LEU A 114 78.38 -14.55 -14.09
CA LEU A 114 79.01 -14.41 -15.37
C LEU A 114 80.37 -15.10 -15.32
N LYS A 115 80.76 -15.72 -16.43
CA LYS A 115 82.07 -16.28 -16.62
C LYS A 115 82.77 -15.57 -17.82
N SER A 116 83.95 -14.94 -17.61
CA SER A 116 84.79 -14.36 -18.64
C SER A 116 86.21 -14.59 -18.27
N ASP A 117 87.07 -14.94 -19.26
CA ASP A 117 88.47 -15.13 -19.11
C ASP A 117 88.92 -16.07 -17.97
N ASN A 118 88.21 -17.17 -17.83
CA ASN A 118 88.40 -18.16 -16.76
C ASN A 118 88.16 -17.65 -15.30
N LYS A 119 87.62 -16.44 -15.17
CA LYS A 119 87.23 -15.85 -13.91
C LYS A 119 85.67 -15.78 -13.79
N LYS A 120 85.15 -15.90 -12.55
CA LYS A 120 83.75 -15.78 -12.26
C LYS A 120 83.47 -14.40 -11.69
N TYR A 121 82.39 -13.79 -12.16
CA TYR A 121 81.89 -12.49 -11.69
C TYR A 121 80.38 -12.61 -11.28
N ILE A 122 80.00 -11.82 -10.33
CA ILE A 122 78.61 -11.67 -9.90
C ILE A 122 78.12 -10.31 -10.39
N LEU A 123 77.11 -10.33 -11.25
CA LEU A 123 76.36 -9.13 -11.66
C LEU A 123 75.17 -8.95 -10.73
N GLU A 124 75.14 -7.84 -9.99
CA GLU A 124 74.04 -7.41 -9.20
C GLU A 124 73.37 -6.22 -9.87
N ILE A 125 72.02 -6.29 -10.14
CA ILE A 125 71.22 -5.20 -10.62
C ILE A 125 70.15 -4.97 -9.60
N GLY A 126 70.16 -3.80 -8.91
CA GLY A 126 69.26 -3.46 -7.88
C GLY A 126 68.37 -2.29 -8.28
N LYS A 127 67.10 -2.37 -7.91
CA LYS A 127 66.15 -1.27 -7.98
C LYS A 127 65.50 -1.06 -6.63
N THR A 128 65.42 0.19 -6.15
CA THR A 128 64.82 0.49 -4.86
C THR A 128 63.33 0.19 -4.87
N THR A 129 62.85 -0.30 -3.71
CA THR A 129 61.40 -0.54 -3.51
C THR A 129 60.73 0.67 -2.89
N SER A 130 61.44 1.71 -2.47
CA SER A 130 60.85 2.94 -1.88
C SER A 130 60.07 3.73 -2.94
N THR A 131 60.64 3.96 -4.08
CA THR A 131 60.00 4.61 -5.25
C THR A 131 58.74 3.85 -5.68
N ILE A 132 58.80 2.52 -5.68
CA ILE A 132 57.65 1.64 -5.96
C ILE A 132 56.54 1.88 -4.94
N GLY A 133 56.88 2.05 -3.65
CA GLY A 133 55.95 2.33 -2.58
C GLY A 133 55.21 3.67 -2.72
N GLU A 134 55.91 4.72 -3.16
CA GLU A 134 55.35 6.05 -3.39
C GLU A 134 54.38 6.05 -4.59
N TYR A 135 54.81 5.53 -5.74
CA TYR A 135 53.94 5.39 -6.91
C TYR A 135 52.72 4.50 -6.61
N SER A 136 52.95 3.41 -5.87
CA SER A 136 51.88 2.52 -5.44
C SER A 136 50.83 3.24 -4.59
N LYS A 137 51.22 4.08 -3.64
CA LYS A 137 50.28 4.86 -2.80
C LYS A 137 49.50 5.88 -3.63
N LEU A 138 50.13 6.55 -4.57
CA LEU A 138 49.49 7.50 -5.46
C LEU A 138 48.45 6.78 -6.33
N LEU A 139 48.85 5.66 -6.96
CA LEU A 139 47.96 4.82 -7.77
C LEU A 139 46.78 4.30 -6.96
N GLN A 140 46.99 3.84 -5.73
CA GLN A 140 45.92 3.41 -4.81
C GLN A 140 44.90 4.53 -4.54
N ARG A 141 45.39 5.76 -4.29
CA ARG A 141 44.49 6.92 -4.08
C ARG A 141 43.65 7.23 -5.32
N PHE A 142 44.25 7.29 -6.50
CA PHE A 142 43.50 7.52 -7.73
C PHE A 142 42.47 6.43 -8.00
N THR A 143 42.88 5.16 -7.83
CA THR A 143 41.96 4.03 -7.98
C THR A 143 40.78 4.10 -7.00
N LEU A 144 41.06 4.51 -5.75
CA LEU A 144 40.01 4.72 -4.75
C LEU A 144 39.04 5.84 -5.15
N TYR A 145 39.53 6.97 -5.67
CA TYR A 145 38.64 8.08 -6.13
C TYR A 145 37.79 7.66 -7.31
N ILE A 146 38.36 6.94 -8.29
CA ILE A 146 37.62 6.40 -9.43
C ILE A 146 36.53 5.43 -8.94
N LEU A 147 36.89 4.54 -8.01
CA LEU A 147 35.95 3.58 -7.43
C LEU A 147 34.77 4.27 -6.73
N ILE A 148 35.03 5.28 -5.90
CA ILE A 148 34.02 6.08 -5.24
C ILE A 148 33.09 6.74 -6.27
N GLY A 149 33.67 7.34 -7.32
CA GLY A 149 32.91 7.95 -8.41
C GLY A 149 31.97 6.96 -9.12
N LEU A 150 32.48 5.77 -9.43
CA LEU A 150 31.70 4.70 -10.07
C LEU A 150 30.56 4.20 -9.16
N ILE A 151 30.80 4.14 -7.85
CA ILE A 151 29.77 3.75 -6.88
C ILE A 151 28.66 4.77 -6.86
N LEU A 152 29.00 6.05 -6.72
CA LEU A 152 28.01 7.13 -6.69
C LEU A 152 27.19 7.16 -7.99
N LEU A 153 27.84 6.99 -9.13
CA LEU A 153 27.16 6.90 -10.43
C LEU A 153 26.23 5.69 -10.49
N SER A 154 26.69 4.51 -10.05
CA SER A 154 25.86 3.30 -10.06
C SER A 154 24.66 3.42 -9.12
N LEU A 155 24.81 4.04 -7.96
CA LEU A 155 23.71 4.33 -7.02
C LEU A 155 22.65 5.23 -7.66
N LEU A 156 23.09 6.27 -8.34
CA LEU A 156 22.18 7.18 -9.05
C LEU A 156 21.38 6.44 -10.13
N VAL A 157 22.07 5.63 -10.94
CA VAL A 157 21.43 4.82 -11.98
C VAL A 157 20.43 3.84 -11.40
N ASP A 158 20.77 3.15 -10.31
CA ASP A 158 19.87 2.20 -9.66
C ASP A 158 18.61 2.87 -9.12
N LEU A 159 18.74 4.03 -8.47
CA LEU A 159 17.60 4.79 -7.97
C LEU A 159 16.67 5.20 -9.10
N LEU A 160 17.21 5.73 -10.18
CA LEU A 160 16.43 6.14 -11.36
C LEU A 160 15.76 4.94 -12.02
N TYR A 161 16.50 3.87 -12.26
CA TYR A 161 15.99 2.66 -12.90
C TYR A 161 14.88 1.99 -12.07
N THR A 162 15.09 1.83 -10.78
CA THR A 162 14.10 1.23 -9.87
C THR A 162 12.82 2.07 -9.79
N HIS A 163 12.96 3.39 -9.78
CA HIS A 163 11.81 4.30 -9.79
C HIS A 163 10.99 4.15 -11.08
N ILE A 164 11.65 4.13 -12.23
CA ILE A 164 11.00 3.97 -13.53
C ILE A 164 10.33 2.59 -13.63
N LEU A 165 11.02 1.54 -13.22
CA LEU A 165 10.53 0.15 -13.29
C LEU A 165 9.27 -0.08 -12.44
N LEU A 166 9.20 0.51 -11.23
CA LEU A 166 8.08 0.31 -10.31
C LEU A 166 6.92 1.33 -10.47
N ARG A 167 7.10 2.36 -11.30
CA ARG A 167 6.06 3.35 -11.58
C ARG A 167 4.75 2.75 -12.10
N PRO A 168 4.74 1.76 -13.01
CA PRO A 168 3.50 1.11 -13.47
C PRO A 168 2.75 0.41 -12.34
N LEU A 169 3.46 -0.29 -11.43
CA LEU A 169 2.84 -0.94 -10.28
C LEU A 169 2.12 0.06 -9.37
N ALA A 170 2.78 1.18 -9.05
CA ALA A 170 2.17 2.24 -8.26
C ALA A 170 0.93 2.82 -8.95
N LYS A 171 0.95 2.93 -10.29
CA LYS A 171 -0.21 3.37 -11.08
C LYS A 171 -1.35 2.36 -11.03
N ILE A 172 -1.07 1.04 -11.18
CA ILE A 172 -2.07 -0.03 -11.06
C ILE A 172 -2.78 0.05 -9.70
N VAL A 173 -2.00 0.08 -8.62
CA VAL A 173 -2.55 0.14 -7.26
C VAL A 173 -3.43 1.38 -7.06
N ARG A 174 -2.93 2.55 -7.47
CA ARG A 174 -3.65 3.81 -7.25
C ARG A 174 -4.92 3.93 -8.08
N THR A 175 -4.88 3.53 -9.37
CA THR A 175 -6.01 3.73 -10.28
C THR A 175 -7.04 2.60 -10.24
N LYS A 176 -6.66 1.38 -9.85
CA LYS A 176 -7.54 0.21 -9.90
C LYS A 176 -7.96 -0.33 -8.53
N LEU A 177 -7.17 -0.05 -7.47
CA LEU A 177 -7.49 -0.57 -6.14
C LEU A 177 -7.91 0.51 -5.14
N LEU A 178 -7.20 1.65 -5.07
CA LEU A 178 -7.41 2.63 -4.00
C LEU A 178 -8.48 3.70 -4.31
N ASN A 179 -8.61 4.12 -5.55
CA ASN A 179 -9.44 5.28 -5.91
C ASN A 179 -10.75 4.90 -6.62
N ARG A 180 -11.20 3.66 -6.53
CA ARG A 180 -12.44 3.24 -7.16
C ARG A 180 -13.46 2.84 -6.12
N LYS A 181 -14.64 3.48 -6.22
CA LYS A 181 -15.82 3.05 -5.50
C LYS A 181 -16.55 2.01 -6.36
N PHE A 182 -17.05 0.99 -5.71
CA PHE A 182 -17.91 -0.02 -6.30
C PHE A 182 -19.35 0.54 -6.40
N PRO A 183 -20.13 0.22 -7.43
CA PRO A 183 -19.84 -0.53 -8.66
C PRO A 183 -19.00 0.29 -9.66
N PHE A 184 -18.13 -0.42 -10.42
CA PHE A 184 -17.17 0.21 -11.35
C PHE A 184 -17.89 0.78 -12.59
N LYS A 185 -18.28 2.06 -12.58
CA LYS A 185 -19.02 2.72 -13.66
C LYS A 185 -18.15 3.13 -14.87
N GLU A 186 -16.83 3.21 -14.69
CA GLU A 186 -15.91 3.65 -15.75
C GLU A 186 -15.17 2.50 -16.41
N PRO A 187 -14.93 2.56 -17.74
CA PRO A 187 -14.20 1.52 -18.46
C PRO A 187 -12.76 1.39 -17.93
N LEU A 188 -12.36 0.15 -17.72
CA LEU A 188 -11.03 -0.22 -17.23
C LEU A 188 -10.03 -0.23 -18.38
N SER A 189 -9.35 0.90 -18.63
CA SER A 189 -8.30 0.95 -19.63
C SER A 189 -7.01 0.27 -19.15
N PRO A 190 -6.31 -0.51 -20.00
CA PRO A 190 -5.05 -1.13 -19.66
C PRO A 190 -3.95 -0.08 -19.47
N ILE A 191 -3.03 -0.34 -18.53
CA ILE A 191 -1.89 0.53 -18.25
C ILE A 191 -0.75 0.20 -19.21
N LYS A 192 -0.16 1.22 -19.84
CA LYS A 192 1.05 1.07 -20.65
C LYS A 192 2.24 0.72 -19.75
N THR A 193 2.81 -0.46 -19.93
CA THR A 193 4.00 -0.95 -19.22
C THR A 193 4.89 -1.75 -20.16
N SER A 194 6.20 -1.70 -19.91
CA SER A 194 7.20 -2.46 -20.67
C SER A 194 7.41 -3.88 -20.11
N THR A 195 6.97 -4.16 -18.87
CA THR A 195 7.14 -5.45 -18.20
C THR A 195 5.92 -6.35 -18.43
N THR A 196 6.17 -7.57 -18.87
CA THR A 196 5.14 -8.60 -19.10
C THR A 196 4.36 -8.94 -17.83
N ASP A 197 5.05 -9.02 -16.67
CA ASP A 197 4.43 -9.34 -15.38
C ASP A 197 3.41 -8.28 -14.95
N PHE A 198 3.74 -6.99 -15.13
CA PHE A 198 2.80 -5.92 -14.82
C PHE A 198 1.66 -5.84 -15.82
N LYS A 199 1.89 -6.20 -17.09
CA LYS A 199 0.84 -6.32 -18.08
C LYS A 199 -0.12 -7.46 -17.73
N PHE A 200 0.41 -8.62 -17.32
CA PHE A 200 -0.38 -9.77 -16.88
C PHE A 200 -1.18 -9.43 -15.62
N LEU A 201 -0.54 -8.83 -14.61
CA LEU A 201 -1.22 -8.37 -13.39
C LEU A 201 -2.36 -7.40 -13.70
N ASP A 202 -2.11 -6.42 -14.57
CA ASP A 202 -3.09 -5.42 -14.96
C ASP A 202 -4.29 -6.05 -15.68
N SER A 203 -4.06 -6.96 -16.64
CA SER A 203 -5.12 -7.66 -17.37
C SER A 203 -5.91 -8.61 -16.47
N SER A 204 -5.25 -9.30 -15.53
CA SER A 204 -5.91 -10.17 -14.56
C SER A 204 -6.81 -9.40 -13.60
N LEU A 205 -6.36 -8.23 -13.12
CA LEU A 205 -7.17 -7.32 -12.31
C LEU A 205 -8.38 -6.80 -13.09
N ILE A 206 -8.20 -6.38 -14.35
CA ILE A 206 -9.32 -5.96 -15.22
C ILE A 206 -10.33 -7.10 -15.36
N SER A 207 -9.88 -8.31 -15.70
CA SER A 207 -10.77 -9.48 -15.85
C SER A 207 -11.54 -9.80 -14.56
N LEU A 208 -10.87 -9.73 -13.42
CA LEU A 208 -11.51 -9.94 -12.12
C LEU A 208 -12.56 -8.86 -11.81
N MET A 209 -12.26 -7.60 -12.10
CA MET A 209 -13.19 -6.49 -11.90
C MET A 209 -14.41 -6.59 -12.81
N VAL A 210 -14.22 -7.02 -14.07
CA VAL A 210 -15.34 -7.30 -15.01
C VAL A 210 -16.22 -8.42 -14.48
N LYS A 211 -15.63 -9.54 -14.02
CA LYS A 211 -16.40 -10.66 -13.45
C LYS A 211 -17.20 -10.25 -12.20
N ILE A 212 -16.60 -9.42 -11.35
CA ILE A 212 -17.29 -8.90 -10.18
C ILE A 212 -18.49 -8.03 -10.63
N HIS A 213 -18.30 -7.15 -11.62
CA HIS A 213 -19.36 -6.30 -12.15
C HIS A 213 -20.51 -7.13 -12.75
N GLU A 214 -20.18 -8.12 -13.58
CA GLU A 214 -21.17 -9.05 -14.15
C GLU A 214 -21.94 -9.85 -13.07
N ALA A 215 -21.26 -10.26 -11.99
CA ALA A 215 -21.91 -10.95 -10.88
C ALA A 215 -22.91 -10.03 -10.15
N PHE A 216 -22.56 -8.76 -9.96
CA PHE A 216 -23.46 -7.76 -9.37
C PHE A 216 -24.64 -7.43 -10.28
N ASP A 217 -24.42 -7.27 -11.58
CA ASP A 217 -25.52 -7.03 -12.53
C ASP A 217 -26.51 -8.19 -12.53
N LYS A 218 -26.03 -9.43 -12.49
CA LYS A 218 -26.86 -10.62 -12.35
C LYS A 218 -27.65 -10.66 -11.04
N GLU A 219 -27.00 -10.34 -9.92
CA GLU A 219 -27.63 -10.25 -8.60
C GLU A 219 -28.70 -9.16 -8.57
N ARG A 220 -28.42 -8.02 -9.21
CA ARG A 220 -29.37 -6.90 -9.36
C ARG A 220 -30.59 -7.30 -10.19
N GLU A 221 -30.37 -7.95 -11.31
CA GLU A 221 -31.44 -8.47 -12.19
C GLU A 221 -32.26 -9.54 -11.47
N PHE A 222 -31.60 -10.51 -10.81
CA PHE A 222 -32.27 -11.52 -10.01
C PHE A 222 -33.17 -10.91 -8.94
N THR A 223 -32.67 -9.94 -8.16
CA THR A 223 -33.44 -9.28 -7.12
C THR A 223 -34.66 -8.54 -7.69
N SER A 224 -34.51 -7.86 -8.82
CA SER A 224 -35.60 -7.17 -9.50
C SER A 224 -36.68 -8.16 -9.96
N ASN A 225 -36.27 -9.23 -10.63
CA ASN A 225 -37.17 -10.24 -11.15
C ASN A 225 -37.87 -11.02 -10.02
N ALA A 226 -37.12 -11.39 -8.97
CA ALA A 226 -37.68 -12.05 -7.79
C ALA A 226 -38.77 -11.20 -7.10
N SER A 227 -38.62 -9.87 -7.14
CA SER A 227 -39.65 -8.95 -6.60
C SER A 227 -40.97 -9.11 -7.34
N HIS A 228 -40.96 -9.15 -8.64
CA HIS A 228 -42.16 -9.29 -9.46
C HIS A 228 -42.76 -10.69 -9.35
N GLU A 229 -41.90 -11.71 -9.46
CA GLU A 229 -42.30 -13.14 -9.44
C GLU A 229 -42.87 -13.59 -8.08
N LEU A 230 -42.46 -12.98 -6.97
CA LEU A 230 -43.02 -13.28 -5.63
C LEU A 230 -44.27 -12.47 -5.31
N MET A 231 -44.36 -11.23 -5.78
CA MET A 231 -45.52 -10.38 -5.51
C MET A 231 -46.80 -10.83 -6.22
N THR A 232 -46.67 -11.36 -7.46
CA THR A 232 -47.78 -11.84 -8.26
C THR A 232 -48.58 -12.97 -7.56
N PRO A 233 -47.98 -14.12 -7.18
CA PRO A 233 -48.74 -15.20 -6.51
C PRO A 233 -49.30 -14.77 -5.17
N ILE A 234 -48.61 -13.91 -4.41
CA ILE A 234 -49.12 -13.36 -3.15
C ILE A 234 -50.39 -12.53 -3.37
N SER A 235 -50.39 -11.69 -4.43
CA SER A 235 -51.54 -10.87 -4.76
C SER A 235 -52.71 -11.72 -5.28
N ILE A 236 -52.47 -12.78 -6.03
CA ILE A 236 -53.51 -13.75 -6.46
C ILE A 236 -54.13 -14.46 -5.27
N LEU A 237 -53.27 -14.94 -4.32
CA LEU A 237 -53.79 -15.57 -3.08
C LEU A 237 -54.66 -14.59 -2.28
N GLN A 238 -54.23 -13.32 -2.15
CA GLN A 238 -54.99 -12.30 -1.47
C GLN A 238 -56.35 -12.08 -2.14
N SER A 239 -56.38 -11.91 -3.47
CA SER A 239 -57.60 -11.72 -4.25
C SER A 239 -58.57 -12.92 -4.14
N ASN A 240 -58.02 -14.15 -4.18
CA ASN A 240 -58.85 -15.35 -4.03
C ASN A 240 -59.52 -15.41 -2.62
N ILE A 241 -58.78 -15.06 -1.56
CA ILE A 241 -59.36 -15.02 -0.22
C ILE A 241 -60.42 -13.89 -0.10
N GLU A 242 -60.12 -12.71 -0.69
CA GLU A 242 -61.09 -11.59 -0.74
C GLU A 242 -62.38 -12.00 -1.47
N ASN A 243 -62.28 -12.69 -2.61
CA ASN A 243 -63.41 -13.20 -3.37
C ASN A 243 -64.24 -14.23 -2.56
N MET A 244 -63.56 -15.16 -1.86
CA MET A 244 -64.23 -16.11 -0.99
C MET A 244 -64.99 -15.44 0.16
N MET A 245 -64.46 -14.33 0.69
CA MET A 245 -65.12 -13.53 1.75
C MET A 245 -66.32 -12.76 1.25
N MET A 246 -66.51 -12.57 -0.05
CA MET A 246 -67.65 -11.86 -0.67
C MET A 246 -68.82 -12.81 -1.04
N GLU A 247 -68.67 -14.12 -0.87
CA GLU A 247 -69.75 -15.06 -1.13
C GLU A 247 -70.93 -14.89 -0.15
N GLU A 248 -72.17 -14.96 -0.62
CA GLU A 248 -73.39 -14.67 0.15
C GLU A 248 -73.67 -15.60 1.32
N VAL A 249 -73.07 -16.79 1.35
CA VAL A 249 -73.35 -17.80 2.41
C VAL A 249 -72.04 -18.29 3.02
N ILE A 250 -71.50 -17.52 3.92
CA ILE A 250 -70.28 -17.90 4.68
C ILE A 250 -70.65 -18.10 6.15
N THR A 251 -70.26 -19.26 6.74
CA THR A 251 -70.41 -19.51 8.18
C THR A 251 -69.38 -18.65 8.96
N ASP A 252 -69.76 -18.23 10.18
CA ASP A 252 -68.86 -17.44 11.04
C ASP A 252 -67.48 -18.10 11.22
N GLU A 253 -67.44 -19.41 11.37
CA GLU A 253 -66.19 -20.18 11.47
C GLU A 253 -65.33 -20.09 10.21
N LEU A 254 -65.92 -20.12 9.00
CA LEU A 254 -65.21 -19.98 7.75
C LEU A 254 -64.70 -18.52 7.58
N GLN A 255 -65.48 -17.52 7.98
CA GLN A 255 -65.09 -16.12 7.96
C GLN A 255 -63.87 -15.85 8.86
N GLU A 256 -63.85 -16.40 10.09
CA GLU A 256 -62.67 -16.28 10.97
C GLU A 256 -61.41 -16.92 10.35
N LYS A 257 -61.55 -18.09 9.72
CA LYS A 257 -60.45 -18.77 9.02
C LYS A 257 -59.94 -17.94 7.84
N LEU A 258 -60.81 -17.36 7.03
CA LEU A 258 -60.46 -16.52 5.89
C LEU A 258 -59.76 -15.23 6.36
N LEU A 259 -60.24 -14.59 7.45
CA LEU A 259 -59.59 -13.45 8.06
C LEU A 259 -58.16 -13.79 8.58
N ALA A 260 -57.97 -14.96 9.19
CA ALA A 260 -56.67 -15.43 9.65
C ALA A 260 -55.73 -15.68 8.47
N MET A 261 -56.23 -16.27 7.36
CA MET A 261 -55.45 -16.46 6.12
C MET A 261 -55.09 -15.12 5.49
N MET A 262 -56.01 -14.18 5.38
CA MET A 262 -55.79 -12.83 4.88
C MET A 262 -54.68 -12.10 5.67
N LYS A 263 -54.75 -12.19 6.99
CA LYS A 263 -53.72 -11.64 7.89
C LYS A 263 -52.37 -12.26 7.65
N THR A 264 -52.33 -13.59 7.41
CA THR A 264 -51.06 -14.34 7.12
C THR A 264 -50.47 -13.98 5.75
N VAL A 265 -51.31 -13.88 4.71
CA VAL A 265 -50.85 -13.47 3.36
C VAL A 265 -50.39 -12.01 3.37
N GLY A 266 -51.13 -11.11 4.04
CA GLY A 266 -50.69 -9.71 4.22
C GLY A 266 -49.37 -9.61 4.96
N ARG A 267 -49.14 -10.51 5.92
CA ARG A 267 -47.87 -10.61 6.65
C ARG A 267 -46.73 -11.06 5.74
N LEU A 268 -46.95 -12.09 4.92
CA LEU A 268 -45.95 -12.59 3.95
C LEU A 268 -45.62 -11.52 2.93
N LYS A 269 -46.62 -10.81 2.39
CA LYS A 269 -46.41 -9.68 1.45
C LYS A 269 -45.50 -8.61 2.02
N LYS A 270 -45.72 -8.18 3.27
CA LYS A 270 -44.87 -7.18 3.94
C LYS A 270 -43.43 -7.66 4.13
N ILE A 271 -43.21 -8.92 4.51
CA ILE A 271 -41.88 -9.51 4.69
C ILE A 271 -41.12 -9.54 3.36
N VAL A 272 -41.74 -10.10 2.32
CA VAL A 272 -41.15 -10.20 0.99
C VAL A 272 -40.81 -8.81 0.46
N HIS A 273 -41.74 -7.86 0.52
CA HIS A 273 -41.52 -6.49 0.10
C HIS A 273 -40.33 -5.83 0.83
N SER A 274 -40.25 -6.00 2.15
CA SER A 274 -39.15 -5.42 2.96
C SER A 274 -37.82 -6.04 2.63
N LEU A 275 -37.73 -7.37 2.39
CA LEU A 275 -36.50 -8.04 2.01
C LEU A 275 -35.99 -7.58 0.64
N LEU A 276 -36.91 -7.51 -0.32
CA LEU A 276 -36.60 -7.05 -1.69
C LEU A 276 -36.20 -5.56 -1.69
N TYR A 277 -36.84 -4.74 -0.85
CA TYR A 277 -36.47 -3.33 -0.67
C TYR A 277 -35.06 -3.17 -0.12
N ILE A 278 -34.71 -3.93 0.93
CA ILE A 278 -33.34 -3.97 1.48
C ILE A 278 -32.34 -4.38 0.39
N SER A 279 -32.64 -5.47 -0.34
CA SER A 279 -31.77 -5.95 -1.41
C SER A 279 -31.56 -4.91 -2.53
N ARG A 280 -32.60 -4.15 -2.90
CA ARG A 280 -32.50 -3.06 -3.87
C ARG A 280 -31.61 -1.91 -3.37
N ILE A 281 -31.63 -1.59 -2.08
CA ILE A 281 -30.78 -0.57 -1.47
C ILE A 281 -29.32 -1.07 -1.47
N GLU A 282 -29.08 -2.30 -1.00
CA GLU A 282 -27.74 -2.90 -0.91
C GLU A 282 -27.08 -3.11 -2.27
N ASN A 283 -27.89 -3.25 -3.35
CA ASN A 283 -27.41 -3.36 -4.73
C ASN A 283 -27.38 -2.01 -5.49
N ASP A 284 -27.33 -0.89 -4.77
CA ASP A 284 -27.21 0.47 -5.34
C ASP A 284 -28.25 0.80 -6.45
N GLN A 285 -29.50 0.29 -6.31
CA GLN A 285 -30.54 0.50 -7.33
C GLN A 285 -31.23 1.87 -7.23
N PHE A 286 -30.85 2.68 -6.27
CA PHE A 286 -31.38 4.03 -6.08
C PHE A 286 -30.37 5.09 -6.51
N ALA A 287 -30.87 6.24 -6.99
CA ALA A 287 -30.01 7.36 -7.35
C ALA A 287 -29.83 8.32 -6.16
N LEU A 288 -28.64 8.84 -5.97
CA LEU A 288 -28.32 9.91 -5.02
C LEU A 288 -28.31 11.26 -5.77
N ALA A 289 -29.46 11.71 -6.23
CA ALA A 289 -29.59 12.90 -7.07
C ALA A 289 -30.38 14.05 -6.45
N ASP A 290 -31.03 13.81 -5.30
CA ASP A 290 -31.97 14.74 -4.73
C ASP A 290 -31.31 15.72 -3.76
N LYS A 291 -32.04 16.81 -3.53
CA LYS A 291 -31.82 17.82 -2.48
C LYS A 291 -33.04 17.80 -1.55
N VAL A 292 -32.83 17.55 -0.29
CA VAL A 292 -33.92 17.35 0.66
C VAL A 292 -33.79 18.31 1.83
N GLU A 293 -34.78 19.15 2.01
CA GLU A 293 -34.90 20.00 3.19
C GLU A 293 -35.47 19.16 4.33
N MET A 294 -34.70 19.04 5.43
CA MET A 294 -35.01 18.07 6.49
C MET A 294 -36.23 18.42 7.31
N HIS A 295 -36.52 19.71 7.50
CA HIS A 295 -37.74 20.13 8.19
C HIS A 295 -38.98 19.77 7.38
N GLU A 296 -39.04 20.07 6.08
CA GLU A 296 -40.17 19.72 5.22
C GLU A 296 -40.38 18.20 5.14
N LEU A 297 -39.34 17.43 5.05
CA LEU A 297 -39.42 15.95 5.04
C LEU A 297 -39.98 15.43 6.36
N SER A 298 -39.56 16.00 7.50
CA SER A 298 -40.03 15.60 8.81
C SER A 298 -41.52 15.91 9.01
N GLU A 299 -42.01 17.04 8.52
CA GLU A 299 -43.46 17.38 8.56
C GLU A 299 -44.30 16.39 7.75
N GLN A 300 -43.84 15.99 6.56
CA GLN A 300 -44.51 14.99 5.72
C GLN A 300 -44.63 13.62 6.41
N VAL A 301 -43.55 13.17 7.05
CA VAL A 301 -43.58 11.91 7.83
C VAL A 301 -44.55 12.03 9.01
N MET A 302 -44.61 13.19 9.62
CA MET A 302 -45.52 13.45 10.71
C MET A 302 -47.00 13.39 10.29
N GLU A 303 -47.32 14.02 9.14
CA GLU A 303 -48.66 13.97 8.56
C GLU A 303 -49.10 12.54 8.29
N GLU A 304 -48.24 11.70 7.72
CA GLU A 304 -48.50 10.28 7.45
C GLU A 304 -48.71 9.45 8.72
N LEU A 305 -48.05 9.81 9.83
CA LEU A 305 -48.13 9.09 11.11
C LEU A 305 -49.13 9.70 12.11
N SER A 306 -49.83 10.79 11.76
CA SER A 306 -50.71 11.57 12.65
C SER A 306 -51.79 10.70 13.34
N VAL A 307 -52.50 9.89 12.58
CA VAL A 307 -53.57 8.99 13.11
C VAL A 307 -52.99 8.01 14.16
N ARG A 308 -51.76 7.55 13.97
CA ARG A 308 -51.12 6.62 14.93
C ARG A 308 -50.68 7.32 16.21
N LEU A 309 -50.24 8.58 16.09
CA LEU A 309 -49.89 9.42 17.25
C LEU A 309 -51.12 9.71 18.09
N GLU A 310 -52.21 10.09 17.44
CA GLU A 310 -53.49 10.36 18.10
C GLU A 310 -54.06 9.11 18.79
N SER A 311 -54.00 7.94 18.13
CA SER A 311 -54.52 6.67 18.70
C SER A 311 -53.85 6.25 20.00
N LYS A 312 -52.63 6.72 20.28
CA LYS A 312 -51.89 6.48 21.52
C LYS A 312 -51.72 7.73 22.39
N SER A 313 -52.33 8.86 22.01
CA SER A 313 -52.19 10.15 22.70
C SER A 313 -50.71 10.58 22.89
N ILE A 314 -49.85 10.32 21.89
CA ILE A 314 -48.45 10.64 21.99
C ILE A 314 -48.19 12.09 21.60
N HIS A 315 -47.44 12.82 22.45
CA HIS A 315 -47.00 14.18 22.18
C HIS A 315 -45.76 14.18 21.29
N PHE A 316 -45.91 14.71 20.07
CA PHE A 316 -44.78 14.86 19.15
C PHE A 316 -44.30 16.31 19.13
N THR A 317 -42.95 16.50 19.20
CA THR A 317 -42.31 17.81 19.12
C THR A 317 -41.29 17.81 18.02
N ASN A 318 -41.50 18.61 16.97
CA ASN A 318 -40.55 18.82 15.88
C ASN A 318 -39.75 20.11 16.10
N LYS A 319 -38.45 19.99 16.33
CA LYS A 319 -37.47 21.09 16.48
C LYS A 319 -36.37 21.05 15.40
N VAL A 320 -36.66 20.46 14.25
CA VAL A 320 -35.72 20.43 13.13
C VAL A 320 -35.57 21.84 12.55
N THR A 321 -34.34 22.27 12.34
CA THR A 321 -34.02 23.61 11.84
C THR A 321 -34.43 23.76 10.38
N ARG A 322 -35.18 24.83 10.07
CA ARG A 322 -35.56 25.19 8.68
C ARG A 322 -34.36 25.64 7.87
N GLY A 323 -34.36 25.32 6.56
CA GLY A 323 -33.33 25.75 5.64
C GLY A 323 -32.05 24.88 5.66
N VAL A 324 -32.05 23.78 6.40
CA VAL A 324 -30.99 22.78 6.32
C VAL A 324 -31.36 21.75 5.25
N THR A 325 -30.54 21.69 4.19
CA THR A 325 -30.77 20.80 3.03
C THR A 325 -29.65 19.77 2.92
N LEU A 326 -30.03 18.49 2.83
CA LEU A 326 -29.11 17.43 2.48
C LEU A 326 -29.03 17.29 0.96
N MET A 327 -27.79 17.21 0.46
CA MET A 327 -27.45 17.13 -0.95
C MET A 327 -26.99 15.71 -1.31
N GLN A 328 -27.18 15.32 -2.57
CA GLN A 328 -26.77 14.00 -3.06
C GLN A 328 -27.36 12.86 -2.22
N VAL A 329 -28.64 12.94 -1.98
CA VAL A 329 -29.41 11.94 -1.24
C VAL A 329 -30.53 11.38 -2.12
N ASN A 330 -31.24 10.37 -1.63
CA ASN A 330 -32.50 9.91 -2.22
C ASN A 330 -33.63 10.23 -1.26
N ARG A 331 -34.60 11.03 -1.72
CA ARG A 331 -35.73 11.55 -0.89
C ARG A 331 -36.62 10.45 -0.34
N ASP A 332 -36.94 9.45 -1.17
CA ASP A 332 -37.85 8.36 -0.77
C ASP A 332 -37.21 7.46 0.29
N LEU A 333 -35.90 7.21 0.17
CA LEU A 333 -35.14 6.47 1.17
C LEU A 333 -35.05 7.23 2.49
N LEU A 334 -34.81 8.55 2.46
CA LEU A 334 -34.81 9.37 3.69
C LEU A 334 -36.19 9.44 4.35
N PHE A 335 -37.26 9.54 3.55
CA PHE A 335 -38.61 9.44 4.05
C PHE A 335 -38.85 8.11 4.78
N GLN A 336 -38.48 7.00 4.15
CA GLN A 336 -38.60 5.66 4.70
C GLN A 336 -37.75 5.46 5.98
N LEU A 337 -36.61 6.07 6.06
CA LEU A 337 -35.74 6.07 7.25
C LEU A 337 -36.42 6.75 8.43
N LEU A 338 -36.91 7.99 8.24
CA LEU A 338 -37.61 8.72 9.27
C LEU A 338 -38.90 8.01 9.67
N TYR A 339 -39.68 7.55 8.68
CA TYR A 339 -40.91 6.80 8.91
C TYR A 339 -40.68 5.57 9.79
N ASN A 340 -39.66 4.76 9.49
CA ASN A 340 -39.38 3.56 10.30
C ASN A 340 -38.95 3.90 11.72
N LEU A 341 -38.13 4.92 11.93
CA LEU A 341 -37.67 5.32 13.26
C LEU A 341 -38.80 5.92 14.09
N ILE A 342 -39.59 6.85 13.52
CA ILE A 342 -40.71 7.49 14.22
C ILE A 342 -41.82 6.47 14.46
N ASN A 343 -42.15 5.61 13.51
CA ASN A 343 -43.12 4.54 13.71
C ASN A 343 -42.70 3.53 14.80
N ASN A 344 -41.40 3.23 14.93
CA ASN A 344 -40.89 2.45 16.06
C ASN A 344 -41.02 3.21 17.38
N ALA A 345 -40.73 4.52 17.40
CA ALA A 345 -40.92 5.38 18.57
C ALA A 345 -42.38 5.45 19.02
N ILE A 346 -43.35 5.48 18.09
CA ILE A 346 -44.80 5.40 18.40
C ILE A 346 -45.17 4.02 18.94
N ARG A 347 -44.72 2.98 18.25
CA ARG A 347 -45.11 1.60 18.56
C ARG A 347 -44.67 1.16 19.95
N TYR A 348 -43.44 1.47 20.33
CA TYR A 348 -42.81 1.08 21.58
C TYR A 348 -42.95 2.15 22.68
N ASN A 349 -43.71 3.21 22.42
CA ASN A 349 -44.00 4.22 23.42
C ASN A 349 -45.15 3.76 24.37
N ASN A 350 -45.13 4.38 25.53
CA ASN A 350 -46.25 4.31 26.48
C ASN A 350 -47.39 5.21 26.00
N GLU A 351 -48.61 4.95 26.48
CA GLU A 351 -49.76 5.87 26.33
C GLU A 351 -49.41 7.23 26.96
N ASN A 352 -49.79 8.32 26.33
CA ASN A 352 -49.43 9.69 26.72
C ASN A 352 -47.92 9.99 26.76
N GLY A 353 -47.11 9.18 26.08
CA GLY A 353 -45.67 9.40 25.98
C GLY A 353 -45.32 10.55 25.06
N SER A 354 -44.00 10.76 24.86
CA SER A 354 -43.49 11.85 24.04
C SER A 354 -42.46 11.36 23.03
N ILE A 355 -42.43 12.04 21.87
CA ILE A 355 -41.38 11.85 20.85
C ILE A 355 -40.83 13.24 20.49
N TYR A 356 -39.51 13.35 20.50
CA TYR A 356 -38.79 14.57 20.18
C TYR A 356 -37.91 14.34 18.94
N LEU A 357 -38.14 15.14 17.92
CA LEU A 357 -37.29 15.21 16.73
C LEU A 357 -36.56 16.55 16.76
N SER A 358 -35.23 16.51 16.73
CA SER A 358 -34.38 17.70 16.75
C SER A 358 -33.13 17.49 15.93
N ASP A 359 -32.52 18.56 15.51
CA ASP A 359 -31.24 18.52 14.85
C ASP A 359 -30.22 19.41 15.55
N ASN A 360 -28.94 19.11 15.31
CA ASN A 360 -27.83 19.91 15.72
C ASN A 360 -26.81 20.02 14.56
N TYR A 361 -26.52 21.26 14.17
CA TYR A 361 -25.54 21.57 13.16
C TYR A 361 -24.41 22.38 13.81
N HIS A 362 -23.25 21.76 13.96
CA HIS A 362 -22.05 22.47 14.37
C HIS A 362 -21.30 22.95 13.12
N HIS A 363 -21.02 24.26 13.02
CA HIS A 363 -20.08 24.81 12.05
C HIS A 363 -18.77 24.03 12.16
N ASP A 364 -18.26 23.49 11.04
CA ASP A 364 -17.10 22.59 10.93
C ASP A 364 -17.30 21.15 11.43
N LYS A 365 -18.54 20.71 11.66
CA LYS A 365 -18.86 19.33 12.08
C LYS A 365 -20.11 18.82 11.40
N ALA A 366 -20.24 17.50 11.37
CA ALA A 366 -21.36 16.79 10.80
C ALA A 366 -22.74 17.28 11.28
N TYR A 367 -23.77 17.17 10.42
CA TYR A 367 -25.17 17.35 10.78
C TYR A 367 -25.67 16.14 11.57
N VAL A 368 -26.28 16.34 12.72
CA VAL A 368 -26.82 15.28 13.57
C VAL A 368 -28.32 15.46 13.73
N LEU A 369 -29.09 14.49 13.23
CA LEU A 369 -30.54 14.40 13.48
C LEU A 369 -30.79 13.44 14.63
N THR A 370 -31.52 13.88 15.64
CA THR A 370 -31.81 13.14 16.86
C THR A 370 -33.33 12.83 16.96
N ILE A 371 -33.66 11.56 17.15
CA ILE A 371 -35.01 11.07 17.41
C ILE A 371 -35.01 10.45 18.81
N LYS A 372 -35.76 11.05 19.74
CA LYS A 372 -35.83 10.59 21.13
C LYS A 372 -37.28 10.25 21.48
N ASP A 373 -37.52 9.10 22.08
CA ASP A 373 -38.79 8.66 22.63
C ASP A 373 -38.71 8.43 24.15
N THR A 374 -39.87 8.43 24.80
CA THR A 374 -40.06 8.09 26.23
C THR A 374 -40.70 6.71 26.41
N GLY A 375 -40.45 5.80 25.48
CA GLY A 375 -41.02 4.47 25.45
C GLY A 375 -40.37 3.49 26.42
N ILE A 376 -40.60 2.20 26.17
CA ILE A 376 -40.12 1.10 27.03
C ILE A 376 -38.61 0.93 27.03
N GLY A 377 -37.89 1.60 26.12
CA GLY A 377 -36.44 1.43 25.95
C GLY A 377 -36.01 0.05 25.44
N ILE A 378 -34.72 -0.13 25.32
CA ILE A 378 -34.06 -1.34 24.79
C ILE A 378 -33.09 -1.85 25.85
N ARG A 379 -33.06 -3.16 26.08
CA ARG A 379 -32.07 -3.78 27.00
C ARG A 379 -30.68 -3.68 26.44
N GLN A 380 -29.67 -3.48 27.31
CA GLN A 380 -28.28 -3.32 26.92
C GLN A 380 -27.75 -4.51 26.08
N GLU A 381 -28.19 -5.72 26.40
CA GLU A 381 -27.81 -6.96 25.69
C GLU A 381 -28.31 -7.01 24.24
N GLU A 382 -29.40 -6.30 23.95
CA GLU A 382 -30.03 -6.28 22.63
C GLU A 382 -29.49 -5.19 21.71
N LEU A 383 -28.89 -4.11 22.26
CA LEU A 383 -28.43 -2.94 21.51
C LEU A 383 -27.49 -3.30 20.36
N ALA A 384 -26.56 -4.25 20.55
CA ALA A 384 -25.63 -4.66 19.52
C ALA A 384 -26.29 -5.38 18.32
N THR A 385 -27.51 -5.87 18.47
CA THR A 385 -28.20 -6.71 17.48
C THR A 385 -29.50 -6.14 16.94
N ILE A 386 -29.92 -4.94 17.38
CA ILE A 386 -31.24 -4.36 16.98
C ILE A 386 -31.34 -4.07 15.48
N PHE A 387 -30.25 -3.87 14.80
CA PHE A 387 -30.19 -3.64 13.34
C PHE A 387 -30.19 -4.94 12.53
N ASN A 388 -30.05 -6.11 13.17
CA ASN A 388 -30.11 -7.39 12.47
C ASN A 388 -31.50 -7.68 11.96
N ARG A 389 -31.57 -8.33 10.78
CA ARG A 389 -32.86 -8.75 10.18
C ARG A 389 -33.59 -9.73 11.08
N PHE A 390 -34.93 -9.60 11.14
CA PHE A 390 -35.83 -10.43 11.95
C PHE A 390 -35.63 -10.36 13.48
N LYS A 391 -34.82 -9.43 13.98
CA LYS A 391 -34.63 -9.24 15.40
C LYS A 391 -35.81 -8.44 16.00
N LYS A 392 -36.41 -8.98 17.03
CA LYS A 392 -37.46 -8.32 17.84
C LYS A 392 -36.92 -8.13 19.25
N SER A 393 -37.16 -6.97 19.85
CA SER A 393 -36.92 -6.71 21.27
C SER A 393 -38.18 -7.03 22.07
N GLY A 394 -38.06 -7.93 23.05
CA GLY A 394 -39.16 -8.30 23.96
C GLY A 394 -40.13 -9.36 23.46
N LYS A 395 -40.93 -9.94 24.41
CA LYS A 395 -41.96 -11.00 24.23
C LYS A 395 -43.32 -10.45 23.77
N GLY A 396 -43.39 -9.28 23.17
CA GLY A 396 -44.66 -8.71 22.75
C GLY A 396 -45.15 -9.32 21.42
N ASP A 397 -46.41 -9.76 21.36
CA ASP A 397 -47.15 -10.18 20.16
C ASP A 397 -47.42 -9.06 19.14
N GLY A 398 -46.56 -8.07 19.14
CA GLY A 398 -46.70 -6.90 18.28
C GLY A 398 -46.41 -7.20 16.80
N GLU A 399 -47.16 -6.52 15.92
CA GLU A 399 -47.23 -6.66 14.44
C GLU A 399 -45.94 -6.40 13.64
N GLY A 400 -44.75 -6.35 14.23
CA GLY A 400 -43.49 -6.08 13.49
C GLY A 400 -42.67 -7.33 13.15
N PHE A 401 -42.07 -7.32 11.98
CA PHE A 401 -41.26 -8.45 11.46
C PHE A 401 -39.78 -8.35 11.82
N GLY A 402 -39.37 -7.31 12.56
CA GLY A 402 -37.93 -7.06 12.86
C GLY A 402 -37.12 -6.62 11.64
N LEU A 403 -37.79 -6.01 10.64
CA LEU A 403 -37.13 -5.55 9.40
C LEU A 403 -37.01 -4.01 9.35
N GLY A 404 -37.71 -3.25 10.17
CA GLY A 404 -37.71 -1.77 10.12
C GLY A 404 -36.31 -1.18 10.40
N LEU A 405 -35.65 -1.63 11.47
CA LEU A 405 -34.30 -1.13 11.80
C LEU A 405 -33.24 -1.62 10.86
N SER A 406 -33.36 -2.81 10.24
CA SER A 406 -32.45 -3.25 9.19
C SER A 406 -32.61 -2.43 7.90
N ILE A 407 -33.83 -2.00 7.54
CA ILE A 407 -34.07 -1.03 6.47
C ILE A 407 -33.36 0.29 6.79
N VAL A 408 -33.54 0.81 8.02
CA VAL A 408 -32.82 2.02 8.47
C VAL A 408 -31.31 1.87 8.28
N LYS A 409 -30.74 0.74 8.72
CA LYS A 409 -29.30 0.49 8.59
C LYS A 409 -28.84 0.47 7.12
N SER A 410 -29.54 -0.24 6.24
CA SER A 410 -29.21 -0.27 4.81
C SER A 410 -29.31 1.13 4.17
N ILE A 411 -30.29 1.97 4.55
CA ILE A 411 -30.41 3.34 4.05
C ILE A 411 -29.25 4.22 4.54
N ILE A 412 -28.88 4.09 5.81
CA ILE A 412 -27.75 4.83 6.43
C ILE A 412 -26.45 4.48 5.71
N ASP A 413 -26.19 3.19 5.50
CA ASP A 413 -24.97 2.71 4.84
C ASP A 413 -24.92 3.15 3.37
N PHE A 414 -26.06 3.10 2.67
CA PHE A 414 -26.18 3.55 1.27
C PHE A 414 -25.84 5.03 1.10
N HIS A 415 -26.26 5.89 2.04
CA HIS A 415 -25.93 7.32 2.01
C HIS A 415 -24.56 7.64 2.61
N GLY A 416 -23.82 6.68 3.16
CA GLY A 416 -22.54 6.93 3.82
C GLY A 416 -22.66 7.72 5.12
N MET A 417 -23.84 7.66 5.75
CA MET A 417 -24.14 8.26 7.06
C MET A 417 -23.75 7.32 8.20
N GLN A 418 -23.89 7.80 9.44
CA GLN A 418 -23.70 6.98 10.64
C GLN A 418 -24.95 7.02 11.50
N ILE A 419 -25.26 5.93 12.19
CA ILE A 419 -26.32 5.87 13.19
C ILE A 419 -25.78 5.35 14.51
N SER A 420 -26.16 6.01 15.60
CA SER A 420 -25.89 5.54 16.96
C SER A 420 -27.19 5.49 17.75
N VAL A 421 -27.24 4.60 18.73
CA VAL A 421 -28.42 4.40 19.61
C VAL A 421 -27.98 4.44 21.07
N GLN A 422 -28.74 5.14 21.86
CA GLN A 422 -28.65 5.17 23.34
C GLN A 422 -30.01 4.83 23.88
N SER A 423 -30.10 3.88 24.80
CA SER A 423 -31.38 3.48 25.38
C SER A 423 -31.21 2.99 26.82
N VAL A 424 -32.16 3.33 27.64
CA VAL A 424 -32.30 2.83 29.00
C VAL A 424 -33.65 2.14 29.10
N TYR A 425 -33.63 0.86 29.49
CA TYR A 425 -34.87 0.09 29.64
C TYR A 425 -35.77 0.71 30.69
N GLY A 426 -37.02 1.04 30.31
CA GLY A 426 -38.01 1.75 31.14
C GLY A 426 -38.03 3.27 30.96
N GLU A 427 -37.04 3.89 30.29
CA GLU A 427 -36.95 5.36 30.15
C GLU A 427 -37.12 5.86 28.72
N GLY A 428 -36.79 5.02 27.72
CA GLY A 428 -36.91 5.37 26.30
C GLY A 428 -35.63 5.13 25.47
N THR A 429 -35.69 5.58 24.21
CA THR A 429 -34.61 5.39 23.24
C THR A 429 -34.28 6.69 22.52
N THR A 430 -33.00 6.88 22.20
CA THR A 430 -32.50 8.00 21.41
C THR A 430 -31.66 7.45 20.24
N PHE A 431 -32.10 7.75 19.02
CA PHE A 431 -31.32 7.49 17.79
C PHE A 431 -30.68 8.79 17.31
N ASN A 432 -29.41 8.77 17.01
CA ASN A 432 -28.68 9.87 16.40
C ASN A 432 -28.19 9.45 15.01
N ILE A 433 -28.58 10.19 13.98
CA ILE A 433 -28.15 10.02 12.59
C ILE A 433 -27.19 11.14 12.26
N THR A 434 -25.98 10.77 11.84
CA THR A 434 -24.91 11.73 11.52
C THR A 434 -24.65 11.73 10.03
N ALA A 435 -24.93 12.85 9.35
CA ALA A 435 -24.57 13.07 7.97
C ALA A 435 -23.24 13.86 7.88
N PRO A 436 -22.31 13.48 6.98
CA PRO A 436 -21.05 14.20 6.82
C PRO A 436 -21.29 15.63 6.30
N GLU A 437 -20.42 16.57 6.67
CA GLU A 437 -20.51 17.98 6.29
C GLU A 437 -20.62 18.18 4.76
N SER A 438 -19.94 17.35 3.97
CA SER A 438 -20.00 17.40 2.51
C SER A 438 -21.40 17.21 1.91
N MET A 439 -22.35 16.68 2.69
CA MET A 439 -23.75 16.47 2.27
C MET A 439 -24.67 17.60 2.71
N VAL A 440 -24.21 18.58 3.47
CA VAL A 440 -25.08 19.57 4.09
C VAL A 440 -24.94 20.93 3.42
N GLN A 441 -26.04 21.50 2.98
CA GLN A 441 -26.12 22.87 2.51
C GLN A 441 -27.09 23.65 3.40
N LYS A 442 -26.61 24.72 4.00
CA LYS A 442 -27.46 25.67 4.74
C LYS A 442 -27.81 26.85 3.84
N LYS A 443 -29.07 27.20 3.70
CA LYS A 443 -29.45 28.50 3.17
C LYS A 443 -28.96 29.56 4.14
N GLU A 444 -28.02 30.40 3.72
CA GLU A 444 -27.72 31.65 4.44
C GLU A 444 -29.02 32.47 4.52
N GLY A 445 -29.55 32.55 5.72
CA GLY A 445 -30.72 33.42 5.97
C GLY A 445 -30.31 34.85 5.70
N HIS A 446 -31.00 35.51 4.79
CA HIS A 446 -30.97 36.96 4.73
C HIS A 446 -31.29 37.49 6.17
N ARG A 447 -30.31 38.16 6.72
CA ARG A 447 -30.48 38.98 7.95
C ARG A 447 -31.45 40.12 7.68
#